data_ab364cc1e4373dd5ef082d68b27108d0
#
_entry.id   ab364cc1e4373dd5ef082d68b27108d0
#
_cell.length_a   1.000
_cell.length_b   1.000
_cell.length_c   1.000
_cell.angle_alpha   90.00
_cell.angle_beta   90.00
_cell.angle_gamma   90.00
#
_symmetry.space_group_name_H-M   'P 1'
#
loop_
_entity.id
_entity.type
_entity.pdbx_description
1 polymer ?
#
loop_
_entity_poly.entity_id
_entity_poly.type
_entity_poly.pdbx_seq_one_letter_code
_entity_poly.pdbx_strand_id
1 'polypeptide(L)'
;SQSHQIILKRAYGDFSKNQLQKWKEIAFKHHIETIHRFSCSKNSSDIMLAIDAMDMLYQQKIDTFCLFSSDSDFSSLVLRLKQAQKQVIGIGKQSANQNYKSLFDQFITIDEPAITQNKTVAIPNKKATDDELNDLSLAYQRAKKDNKGYVTQPHFASLISKETRTKYGKFKQFMEQCPYIE
;
A
#
# COMPACT_ATOMS: atom_id res chain seq x y z
N SER A 1 -14.12 -28.38 15.63
CA SER A 1 -13.73 -27.30 14.70
C SER A 1 -14.99 -26.72 14.10
N GLN A 2 -15.32 -25.47 14.41
CA GLN A 2 -16.41 -24.77 13.70
C GLN A 2 -15.93 -24.50 12.29
N SER A 3 -16.56 -25.13 11.31
CA SER A 3 -16.33 -24.82 9.90
C SER A 3 -17.13 -23.55 9.57
N HIS A 4 -16.44 -22.44 9.32
CA HIS A 4 -17.09 -21.22 8.84
C HIS A 4 -17.39 -21.36 7.33
N GLN A 5 -18.64 -21.14 6.97
CA GLN A 5 -19.00 -21.06 5.55
C GLN A 5 -18.72 -19.64 5.05
N ILE A 6 -17.88 -19.51 4.05
CA ILE A 6 -17.62 -18.22 3.40
C ILE A 6 -18.80 -17.92 2.46
N ILE A 7 -19.56 -16.88 2.79
CA ILE A 7 -20.75 -16.47 2.05
C ILE A 7 -20.38 -15.51 0.91
N LEU A 8 -19.42 -14.61 1.16
CA LEU A 8 -19.08 -13.54 0.24
C LEU A 8 -17.59 -13.21 0.33
N LYS A 9 -16.98 -12.95 -0.82
CA LYS A 9 -15.61 -12.45 -0.92
C LYS A 9 -15.61 -11.24 -1.84
N ARG A 10 -15.13 -10.10 -1.37
CA ARG A 10 -15.05 -8.86 -2.14
C ARG A 10 -13.67 -8.25 -2.08
N ALA A 11 -13.24 -7.68 -3.19
CA ALA A 11 -12.02 -6.88 -3.29
C ALA A 11 -12.36 -5.50 -3.83
N TYR A 12 -11.84 -4.47 -3.19
CA TYR A 12 -12.12 -3.07 -3.49
C TYR A 12 -10.88 -2.43 -4.09
N GLY A 13 -11.00 -1.74 -5.21
CA GLY A 13 -9.86 -1.11 -5.85
C GLY A 13 -10.14 -0.57 -7.24
N ASP A 14 -9.17 0.15 -7.77
CA ASP A 14 -9.15 0.59 -9.15
C ASP A 14 -8.45 -0.46 -10.04
N PHE A 15 -9.21 -1.47 -10.44
CA PHE A 15 -8.70 -2.59 -11.26
C PHE A 15 -8.41 -2.21 -12.71
N SER A 16 -8.58 -0.93 -13.11
CA SER A 16 -8.11 -0.43 -14.40
C SER A 16 -6.59 -0.23 -14.44
N LYS A 17 -5.96 -0.06 -13.28
CA LYS A 17 -4.51 0.13 -13.18
C LYS A 17 -3.75 -1.15 -13.54
N ASN A 18 -2.68 -1.00 -14.31
CA ASN A 18 -1.83 -2.11 -14.77
C ASN A 18 -1.29 -2.98 -13.62
N GLN A 19 -1.04 -2.38 -12.46
CA GLN A 19 -0.57 -3.09 -11.26
C GLN A 19 -1.56 -4.11 -10.72
N LEU A 20 -2.87 -3.90 -10.96
CA LEU A 20 -3.95 -4.75 -10.47
C LEU A 20 -4.51 -5.71 -11.54
N GLN A 21 -3.96 -5.72 -12.76
CA GLN A 21 -4.45 -6.63 -13.82
C GLN A 21 -4.35 -8.10 -13.44
N LYS A 22 -3.28 -8.49 -12.74
CA LYS A 22 -3.12 -9.87 -12.23
C LYS A 22 -4.21 -10.29 -11.26
N TRP A 23 -4.85 -9.32 -10.58
CA TRP A 23 -5.96 -9.57 -9.68
C TRP A 23 -7.22 -10.07 -10.39
N LYS A 24 -7.42 -9.76 -11.66
CA LYS A 24 -8.58 -10.22 -12.44
C LYS A 24 -8.63 -11.74 -12.53
N GLU A 25 -7.49 -12.37 -12.83
CA GLU A 25 -7.38 -13.82 -12.91
C GLU A 25 -7.55 -14.48 -11.54
N ILE A 26 -6.94 -13.90 -10.51
CA ILE A 26 -7.05 -14.39 -9.13
C ILE A 26 -8.49 -14.28 -8.64
N ALA A 27 -9.13 -13.14 -8.86
CA ALA A 27 -10.51 -12.90 -8.45
C ALA A 27 -11.47 -13.89 -9.12
N PHE A 28 -11.32 -14.11 -10.42
CA PHE A 28 -12.10 -15.09 -11.16
C PHE A 28 -11.90 -16.50 -10.60
N LYS A 29 -10.64 -16.94 -10.46
CA LYS A 29 -10.28 -18.28 -9.99
C LYS A 29 -10.81 -18.58 -8.58
N HIS A 30 -10.84 -17.59 -7.72
CA HIS A 30 -11.24 -17.75 -6.31
C HIS A 30 -12.64 -17.23 -5.99
N HIS A 31 -13.42 -16.89 -7.00
CA HIS A 31 -14.79 -16.36 -6.86
C HIS A 31 -14.83 -15.13 -5.93
N ILE A 32 -13.94 -14.16 -6.20
CA ILE A 32 -13.88 -12.87 -5.49
C ILE A 32 -14.59 -11.84 -6.36
N GLU A 33 -15.63 -11.23 -5.83
CA GLU A 33 -16.31 -10.11 -6.46
C GLU A 33 -15.44 -8.87 -6.40
N THR A 34 -15.10 -8.28 -7.55
CA THR A 34 -14.32 -7.06 -7.61
C THR A 34 -15.22 -5.84 -7.68
N ILE A 35 -15.16 -5.00 -6.67
CA ILE A 35 -15.88 -3.73 -6.63
C ILE A 35 -14.97 -2.65 -7.19
N HIS A 36 -15.25 -2.27 -8.43
CA HIS A 36 -14.46 -1.29 -9.16
C HIS A 36 -15.09 0.09 -9.08
N ARG A 37 -14.29 1.10 -8.71
CA ARG A 37 -14.62 2.50 -8.95
C ARG A 37 -13.43 3.22 -9.54
N PHE A 38 -13.70 4.08 -10.53
CA PHE A 38 -12.72 5.07 -10.96
C PHE A 38 -12.40 5.95 -9.76
N SER A 39 -11.14 5.93 -9.31
CA SER A 39 -10.76 6.68 -8.13
C SER A 39 -10.76 8.19 -8.43
N CYS A 40 -11.72 8.89 -7.86
CA CYS A 40 -11.72 10.36 -7.86
C CYS A 40 -10.89 10.92 -6.70
N SER A 41 -10.50 10.07 -5.74
CA SER A 41 -9.70 10.44 -4.56
C SER A 41 -8.91 9.24 -4.02
N LYS A 42 -7.87 9.52 -3.22
CA LYS A 42 -6.98 8.51 -2.63
C LYS A 42 -7.71 7.41 -1.83
N ASN A 43 -8.80 7.74 -1.13
CA ASN A 43 -9.48 6.83 -0.19
C ASN A 43 -10.82 6.29 -0.72
N SER A 44 -11.08 6.38 -2.03
CA SER A 44 -12.37 5.96 -2.60
C SER A 44 -12.68 4.48 -2.35
N SER A 45 -11.67 3.61 -2.44
CA SER A 45 -11.82 2.17 -2.22
C SER A 45 -12.09 1.85 -0.75
N ASP A 46 -11.44 2.58 0.16
CA ASP A 46 -11.56 2.36 1.61
C ASP A 46 -12.94 2.78 2.11
N ILE A 47 -13.43 3.91 1.61
CA ILE A 47 -14.80 4.37 1.89
C ILE A 47 -15.81 3.37 1.37
N MET A 48 -15.63 2.85 0.15
CA MET A 48 -16.54 1.85 -0.42
C MET A 48 -16.55 0.56 0.40
N LEU A 49 -15.38 0.07 0.82
CA LEU A 49 -15.29 -1.09 1.69
C LEU A 49 -16.07 -0.86 3.00
N ALA A 50 -15.89 0.31 3.62
CA ALA A 50 -16.56 0.63 4.87
C ALA A 50 -18.09 0.71 4.71
N ILE A 51 -18.58 1.37 3.65
CA ILE A 51 -20.02 1.46 3.35
C ILE A 51 -20.59 0.07 3.13
N ASP A 52 -19.94 -0.73 2.30
CA ASP A 52 -20.41 -2.06 1.92
C ASP A 52 -20.42 -3.02 3.12
N ALA A 53 -19.40 -2.92 4.00
CA ALA A 53 -19.38 -3.68 5.25
C ALA A 53 -20.53 -3.30 6.18
N MET A 54 -20.91 -2.02 6.23
CA MET A 54 -22.06 -1.54 7.02
C MET A 54 -23.38 -2.01 6.39
N ASP A 55 -23.52 -1.98 5.08
CA ASP A 55 -24.71 -2.52 4.39
C ASP A 55 -24.87 -4.02 4.67
N MET A 56 -23.78 -4.79 4.60
CA MET A 56 -23.81 -6.21 4.93
C MET A 56 -24.16 -6.47 6.39
N LEU A 57 -23.71 -5.62 7.31
CA LEU A 57 -24.03 -5.73 8.74
C LEU A 57 -25.54 -5.65 8.97
N TYR A 58 -26.23 -4.76 8.26
CA TYR A 58 -27.67 -4.52 8.47
C TYR A 58 -28.58 -5.35 7.58
N GLN A 59 -28.13 -5.73 6.40
CA GLN A 59 -28.98 -6.42 5.42
C GLN A 59 -28.83 -7.94 5.45
N GLN A 60 -27.72 -8.46 5.96
CA GLN A 60 -27.40 -9.88 5.89
C GLN A 60 -27.14 -10.48 7.28
N LYS A 61 -27.52 -11.77 7.43
CA LYS A 61 -27.17 -12.55 8.61
C LYS A 61 -25.72 -13.04 8.54
N ILE A 62 -24.77 -12.10 8.71
CA ILE A 62 -23.35 -12.38 8.76
C ILE A 62 -22.90 -12.33 10.21
N ASP A 63 -22.29 -13.39 10.70
CA ASP A 63 -21.80 -13.49 12.06
C ASP A 63 -20.32 -13.13 12.19
N THR A 64 -19.55 -13.33 11.11
CA THR A 64 -18.10 -13.12 11.09
C THR A 64 -17.70 -12.27 9.90
N PHE A 65 -16.95 -11.22 10.16
CA PHE A 65 -16.31 -10.38 9.15
C PHE A 65 -14.81 -10.67 9.13
N CYS A 66 -14.28 -10.91 7.94
CA CYS A 66 -12.84 -11.07 7.72
C CYS A 66 -12.32 -9.87 6.91
N LEU A 67 -11.52 -9.00 7.55
CA LEU A 67 -10.98 -7.80 6.93
C LEU A 67 -9.51 -7.99 6.56
N PHE A 68 -9.24 -7.92 5.27
CA PHE A 68 -7.90 -8.06 4.71
C PHE A 68 -7.27 -6.68 4.49
N SER A 69 -6.72 -6.09 5.55
CA SER A 69 -6.07 -4.78 5.51
C SER A 69 -5.08 -4.60 6.65
N SER A 70 -4.02 -3.83 6.38
CA SER A 70 -3.05 -3.38 7.40
C SER A 70 -3.24 -1.91 7.78
N ASP A 71 -4.26 -1.26 7.21
CA ASP A 71 -4.52 0.16 7.39
C ASP A 71 -5.31 0.41 8.67
N SER A 72 -4.73 1.20 9.57
CA SER A 72 -5.37 1.58 10.84
C SER A 72 -6.59 2.50 10.68
N ASP A 73 -6.82 3.08 9.51
CA ASP A 73 -7.99 3.93 9.23
C ASP A 73 -9.30 3.12 9.33
N PHE A 74 -9.22 1.80 9.18
CA PHE A 74 -10.36 0.89 9.41
C PHE A 74 -10.69 0.61 10.88
N SER A 75 -9.97 1.19 11.85
CA SER A 75 -10.22 0.97 13.29
C SER A 75 -11.67 1.25 13.68
N SER A 76 -12.26 2.33 13.18
CA SER A 76 -13.64 2.70 13.46
C SER A 76 -14.64 1.67 12.91
N LEU A 77 -14.37 1.10 11.74
CA LEU A 77 -15.18 0.03 11.16
C LEU A 77 -15.13 -1.23 12.04
N VAL A 78 -13.92 -1.65 12.44
CA VAL A 78 -13.74 -2.83 13.30
C VAL A 78 -14.50 -2.68 14.61
N LEU A 79 -14.36 -1.54 15.28
CA LEU A 79 -15.08 -1.24 16.52
C LEU A 79 -16.60 -1.26 16.32
N ARG A 80 -17.09 -0.72 15.21
CA ARG A 80 -18.53 -0.71 14.92
C ARG A 80 -19.10 -2.11 14.70
N LEU A 81 -18.37 -2.97 13.99
CA LEU A 81 -18.75 -4.38 13.79
C LEU A 81 -18.79 -5.14 15.14
N LYS A 82 -17.79 -4.92 16.00
CA LYS A 82 -17.75 -5.52 17.35
C LYS A 82 -18.86 -5.01 18.25
N GLN A 83 -19.21 -3.73 18.19
CA GLN A 83 -20.37 -3.18 18.92
C GLN A 83 -21.68 -3.84 18.49
N ALA A 84 -21.77 -4.27 17.23
CA ALA A 84 -22.90 -5.05 16.73
C ALA A 84 -22.78 -6.56 17.03
N GLN A 85 -21.89 -6.95 17.96
CA GLN A 85 -21.66 -8.32 18.40
C GLN A 85 -21.22 -9.27 17.28
N LYS A 86 -20.53 -8.75 16.26
CA LYS A 86 -19.96 -9.56 15.19
C LYS A 86 -18.54 -9.96 15.54
N GLN A 87 -18.16 -11.18 15.16
CA GLN A 87 -16.77 -11.61 15.20
C GLN A 87 -16.01 -10.91 14.07
N VAL A 88 -14.84 -10.34 14.38
CA VAL A 88 -14.02 -9.65 13.38
C VAL A 88 -12.61 -10.22 13.36
N ILE A 89 -12.25 -10.80 12.22
CA ILE A 89 -10.93 -11.38 11.98
C ILE A 89 -10.17 -10.44 11.07
N GLY A 90 -8.96 -10.03 11.49
CA GLY A 90 -8.05 -9.24 10.68
C GLY A 90 -7.03 -10.13 9.98
N ILE A 91 -6.69 -9.79 8.74
CA ILE A 91 -5.57 -10.40 8.02
C ILE A 91 -4.72 -9.26 7.45
N GLY A 92 -3.43 -9.26 7.74
CA GLY A 92 -2.57 -8.19 7.25
C GLY A 92 -1.09 -8.43 7.50
N LYS A 93 -0.29 -7.41 7.20
CA LYS A 93 1.17 -7.47 7.33
C LYS A 93 1.60 -7.54 8.79
N GLN A 94 2.77 -8.17 9.04
CA GLN A 94 3.41 -8.16 10.35
C GLN A 94 3.71 -6.73 10.83
N SER A 95 4.01 -5.81 9.93
CA SER A 95 4.29 -4.40 10.21
C SER A 95 3.06 -3.54 10.55
N ALA A 96 1.83 -4.08 10.47
CA ALA A 96 0.63 -3.35 10.83
C ALA A 96 0.67 -2.85 12.29
N ASN A 97 0.04 -1.70 12.53
CA ASN A 97 0.02 -1.06 13.85
C ASN A 97 -0.50 -2.02 14.93
N GLN A 98 0.21 -2.12 16.05
CA GLN A 98 -0.13 -3.06 17.13
C GLN A 98 -1.49 -2.74 17.77
N ASN A 99 -1.83 -1.45 17.95
CA ASN A 99 -3.12 -1.04 18.49
C ASN A 99 -4.26 -1.43 17.52
N TYR A 100 -4.04 -1.32 16.21
CA TYR A 100 -5.00 -1.78 15.22
C TYR A 100 -5.21 -3.30 15.30
N LYS A 101 -4.14 -4.08 15.37
CA LYS A 101 -4.23 -5.54 15.50
C LYS A 101 -5.02 -5.97 16.73
N SER A 102 -4.87 -5.27 17.87
CA SER A 102 -5.53 -5.60 19.12
C SER A 102 -7.06 -5.37 19.11
N LEU A 103 -7.58 -4.66 18.11
CA LEU A 103 -9.03 -4.43 17.98
C LEU A 103 -9.78 -5.68 17.51
N PHE A 104 -9.11 -6.57 16.80
CA PHE A 104 -9.72 -7.77 16.22
C PHE A 104 -9.85 -8.89 17.27
N ASP A 105 -10.80 -9.78 17.07
CA ASP A 105 -10.90 -11.00 17.89
C ASP A 105 -9.74 -11.96 17.58
N GLN A 106 -9.30 -11.94 16.33
CA GLN A 106 -8.10 -12.64 15.87
C GLN A 106 -7.44 -11.83 14.76
N PHE A 107 -6.12 -11.68 14.79
CA PHE A 107 -5.36 -11.07 13.70
C PHE A 107 -4.35 -12.08 13.18
N ILE A 108 -4.49 -12.42 11.90
CA ILE A 108 -3.61 -13.35 11.19
C ILE A 108 -2.58 -12.51 10.41
N THR A 109 -1.32 -12.68 10.76
CA THR A 109 -0.25 -12.02 10.01
C THR A 109 0.12 -12.85 8.79
N ILE A 110 0.20 -12.19 7.66
CA ILE A 110 0.80 -12.75 6.45
C ILE A 110 2.20 -12.16 6.32
N ASP A 111 3.18 -13.03 6.34
CA ASP A 111 4.52 -12.63 5.94
C ASP A 111 4.49 -12.36 4.44
N GLU A 112 5.03 -11.24 4.02
CA GLU A 112 5.34 -11.09 2.60
C GLU A 112 6.23 -12.29 2.23
N PRO A 113 5.90 -13.08 1.18
CA PRO A 113 6.81 -14.13 0.76
C PRO A 113 8.16 -13.45 0.63
N ALA A 114 9.16 -13.98 1.32
CA ALA A 114 10.52 -13.51 1.21
C ALA A 114 10.81 -13.56 -0.30
N ILE A 115 10.59 -12.44 -0.98
CA ILE A 115 11.15 -12.23 -2.29
C ILE A 115 12.61 -12.44 -2.00
N THR A 116 13.15 -13.52 -2.51
CA THR A 116 14.57 -13.82 -2.44
C THR A 116 15.23 -12.54 -2.93
N GLN A 117 15.55 -11.68 -1.98
CA GLN A 117 16.29 -10.47 -2.25
C GLN A 117 17.63 -11.00 -2.71
N ASN A 118 17.78 -11.15 -4.04
CA ASN A 118 19.09 -11.08 -4.60
C ASN A 118 19.76 -9.90 -3.93
N LYS A 119 20.63 -10.20 -2.99
CA LYS A 119 21.50 -9.34 -2.21
C LYS A 119 21.30 -7.86 -2.54
N THR A 120 20.26 -7.23 -1.98
CA THR A 120 20.26 -5.80 -1.81
C THR A 120 21.35 -5.57 -0.78
N VAL A 121 22.48 -5.11 -1.21
CA VAL A 121 23.49 -4.52 -0.34
C VAL A 121 22.70 -3.61 0.58
N ALA A 122 22.72 -3.90 1.88
CA ALA A 122 22.11 -3.07 2.89
C ALA A 122 22.70 -1.66 2.72
N ILE A 123 21.91 -0.78 2.12
CA ILE A 123 22.28 0.63 2.08
C ILE A 123 22.08 1.09 3.51
N PRO A 124 23.13 1.51 4.21
CA PRO A 124 23.00 2.00 5.56
C PRO A 124 21.97 3.15 5.52
N ASN A 125 21.08 3.18 6.49
CA ASN A 125 20.07 4.23 6.72
C ASN A 125 20.79 5.55 7.06
N LYS A 126 21.51 6.10 6.12
CA LYS A 126 22.28 7.31 6.24
C LYS A 126 21.42 8.42 5.64
N LYS A 127 20.89 9.28 6.50
CA LYS A 127 20.31 10.55 6.04
C LYS A 127 21.31 11.21 5.09
N ALA A 128 20.82 11.73 3.96
CA ALA A 128 21.65 12.48 3.04
C ALA A 128 22.31 13.65 3.81
N THR A 129 23.57 13.88 3.56
CA THR A 129 24.29 15.00 4.15
C THR A 129 23.86 16.31 3.48
N ASP A 130 24.07 17.44 4.16
CA ASP A 130 23.73 18.76 3.62
C ASP A 130 24.42 19.04 2.27
N ASP A 131 25.65 18.53 2.10
CA ASP A 131 26.40 18.65 0.85
C ASP A 131 25.74 17.86 -0.28
N GLU A 132 25.22 16.68 0.01
CA GLU A 132 24.50 15.85 -0.97
C GLU A 132 23.16 16.45 -1.35
N LEU A 133 22.43 17.03 -0.40
CA LEU A 133 21.19 17.76 -0.65
C LEU A 133 21.46 19.01 -1.51
N ASN A 134 22.59 19.67 -1.29
CA ASN A 134 23.00 20.84 -2.06
C ASN A 134 23.35 20.44 -3.51
N ASP A 135 24.08 19.33 -3.70
CA ASP A 135 24.41 18.77 -5.03
C ASP A 135 23.15 18.44 -5.83
N LEU A 136 22.17 17.80 -5.17
CA LEU A 136 20.86 17.49 -5.78
C LEU A 136 20.07 18.74 -6.14
N SER A 137 20.05 19.74 -5.26
CA SER A 137 19.37 21.01 -5.49
C SER A 137 19.96 21.75 -6.70
N LEU A 138 21.28 21.82 -6.78
CA LEU A 138 21.99 22.42 -7.89
C LEU A 138 21.77 21.65 -9.20
N ALA A 139 21.77 20.32 -9.15
CA ALA A 139 21.47 19.49 -10.32
C ALA A 139 20.05 19.72 -10.83
N TYR A 140 19.07 19.85 -9.94
CA TYR A 140 17.69 20.15 -10.30
C TYR A 140 17.50 21.55 -10.91
N GLN A 141 18.19 22.55 -10.36
CA GLN A 141 18.17 23.92 -10.91
C GLN A 141 18.76 23.98 -12.34
N ARG A 142 19.82 23.21 -12.61
CA ARG A 142 20.51 23.16 -13.91
C ARG A 142 19.82 22.28 -14.93
N ALA A 143 18.90 21.41 -14.50
CA ALA A 143 18.23 20.47 -15.38
C ALA A 143 17.22 21.17 -16.29
N LYS A 144 17.22 20.78 -17.56
CA LYS A 144 16.20 21.24 -18.51
C LYS A 144 14.85 20.62 -18.13
N LYS A 145 13.86 21.47 -17.97
CA LYS A 145 12.48 21.08 -17.66
C LYS A 145 11.69 20.94 -18.96
N ASP A 146 10.77 19.99 -18.99
CA ASP A 146 9.79 19.88 -20.05
C ASP A 146 8.73 21.00 -19.97
N ASN A 147 7.78 21.02 -20.90
CA ASN A 147 6.68 22.01 -20.95
C ASN A 147 5.75 21.96 -19.71
N LYS A 148 5.87 20.94 -18.88
CA LYS A 148 5.12 20.76 -17.64
C LYS A 148 5.96 21.02 -16.38
N GLY A 149 7.21 21.41 -16.55
CA GLY A 149 8.14 21.68 -15.46
C GLY A 149 8.86 20.45 -14.90
N TYR A 150 8.71 19.27 -15.51
CA TYR A 150 9.37 18.04 -15.06
C TYR A 150 10.75 17.85 -15.70
N VAL A 151 11.64 17.20 -14.97
CA VAL A 151 12.98 16.84 -15.42
C VAL A 151 13.03 15.35 -15.74
N THR A 152 13.60 14.98 -16.89
CA THR A 152 13.78 13.55 -17.22
C THR A 152 14.85 12.92 -16.34
N GLN A 153 14.60 11.72 -15.82
CA GLN A 153 15.54 10.99 -14.94
C GLN A 153 16.96 10.84 -15.51
N PRO A 154 17.17 10.48 -16.80
CA PRO A 154 18.52 10.38 -17.34
C PRO A 154 19.29 11.70 -17.35
N HIS A 155 18.60 12.80 -17.67
CA HIS A 155 19.23 14.12 -17.72
C HIS A 155 19.59 14.60 -16.31
N PHE A 156 18.69 14.45 -15.34
CA PHE A 156 18.95 14.77 -13.95
C PHE A 156 20.12 13.95 -13.38
N ALA A 157 20.12 12.64 -13.63
CA ALA A 157 21.20 11.77 -13.20
C ALA A 157 22.57 12.17 -13.76
N SER A 158 22.63 12.76 -14.97
CA SER A 158 23.87 13.21 -15.57
C SER A 158 24.48 14.44 -14.88
N LEU A 159 23.66 15.23 -14.19
CA LEU A 159 24.04 16.49 -13.54
C LEU A 159 24.49 16.31 -12.08
N ILE A 160 24.20 15.15 -11.47
CA ILE A 160 24.61 14.83 -10.10
C ILE A 160 26.07 14.41 -10.09
N SER A 161 26.81 14.79 -9.03
CA SER A 161 28.20 14.44 -8.86
C SER A 161 28.44 12.92 -8.90
N LYS A 162 29.63 12.52 -9.36
CA LYS A 162 30.01 11.11 -9.45
C LYS A 162 30.05 10.46 -8.04
N GLU A 163 30.41 11.22 -7.02
CA GLU A 163 30.49 10.78 -5.63
C GLU A 163 29.11 10.46 -5.08
N THR A 164 28.17 11.40 -5.16
CA THR A 164 26.77 11.19 -4.77
C THR A 164 26.15 10.03 -5.53
N ARG A 165 26.40 9.91 -6.84
CA ARG A 165 25.89 8.82 -7.68
C ARG A 165 26.44 7.46 -7.26
N THR A 166 27.73 7.36 -6.92
CA THR A 166 28.37 6.10 -6.53
C THR A 166 27.92 5.63 -5.16
N LYS A 167 27.69 6.55 -4.23
CA LYS A 167 27.30 6.27 -2.84
C LYS A 167 25.90 5.64 -2.72
N TYR A 168 24.96 6.03 -3.58
CA TYR A 168 23.57 5.59 -3.53
C TYR A 168 23.22 4.48 -4.56
N GLY A 169 24.18 3.93 -5.25
CA GLY A 169 23.98 2.83 -6.19
C GLY A 169 23.10 3.23 -7.38
N LYS A 170 22.05 2.44 -7.66
CA LYS A 170 21.15 2.76 -8.77
C LYS A 170 20.31 3.98 -8.43
N PHE A 171 20.45 5.04 -9.20
CA PHE A 171 19.77 6.32 -9.03
C PHE A 171 18.26 6.20 -8.76
N LYS A 172 17.60 5.23 -9.36
CA LYS A 172 16.18 4.95 -9.12
C LYS A 172 15.88 4.60 -7.64
N GLN A 173 16.73 3.82 -6.99
CA GLN A 173 16.58 3.45 -5.58
C GLN A 173 16.81 4.63 -4.63
N PHE A 174 17.70 5.54 -5.02
CA PHE A 174 17.92 6.79 -4.29
C PHE A 174 16.70 7.71 -4.35
N MET A 175 16.10 7.89 -5.54
CA MET A 175 14.92 8.73 -5.73
C MET A 175 13.69 8.22 -4.97
N GLU A 176 13.54 6.90 -4.84
CA GLU A 176 12.46 6.27 -4.05
C GLU A 176 12.59 6.52 -2.53
N GLN A 177 13.78 6.91 -2.07
CA GLN A 177 14.07 7.19 -0.67
C GLN A 177 14.07 8.70 -0.33
N CYS A 178 13.99 9.56 -1.33
CA CYS A 178 13.92 11.01 -1.11
C CYS A 178 12.49 11.46 -0.84
N PRO A 179 12.17 11.95 0.38
CA PRO A 179 10.78 12.32 0.77
C PRO A 179 10.25 13.60 0.09
N TYR A 180 11.04 14.22 -0.78
CA TYR A 180 10.76 15.53 -1.40
C TYR A 180 10.53 15.48 -2.91
N ILE A 181 10.43 14.30 -3.50
CA ILE A 181 10.21 14.13 -4.94
C ILE A 181 8.95 13.31 -5.13
N GLU A 182 7.82 14.02 -5.29
CA GLU A 182 6.56 13.48 -5.80
C GLU A 182 6.60 13.37 -7.33
#